data_22e98059fe57986024156f24ea30cb65
#
_entry.id   22e98059fe57986024156f24ea30cb65
#
_cell.length_a   1.000
_cell.length_b   1.000
_cell.length_c   1.000
_cell.angle_alpha   90.00
_cell.angle_beta   90.00
_cell.angle_gamma   90.00
#
_symmetry.space_group_name_H-M   'P 1'
#
loop_
_entity.id
_entity.type
_entity.pdbx_description
1 polymer ?
#
loop_
_entity_poly.entity_id
_entity_poly.type
_entity_poly.pdbx_seq_one_letter_code
_entity_poly.pdbx_strand_id
1 'polypeptide(L)'
;MTPQAKAKSPNPAGEGAKSPGSDALPDLLDVDDERPSITEVNGTVARFDMSFAPDKPMREVFIAPFKARAPSLAYLAFALAVVAVVVTAYNGSSNTRLWVWIVEGDRGRPIGAQPLSILLTVSALGTAIRSWMRGVVVTSEGVQTREVLLLGLPRIKSWAWAQIDRLIVDERGVMLELWDGRYERLPDVAEPARLSALLEQVALGRGKQVTRLR
;
A
#
# COMPACT_ATOMS: atom_id res chain seq x y z
N MET A 1 41.84 15.01 -6.55
CA MET A 1 42.89 14.54 -5.63
C MET A 1 42.97 15.49 -4.49
N THR A 2 42.38 15.18 -3.36
CA THR A 2 42.69 15.76 -2.06
C THR A 2 42.04 14.86 -0.99
N PRO A 3 42.79 14.24 -0.10
CA PRO A 3 42.26 13.39 0.95
C PRO A 3 41.91 14.24 2.18
N GLN A 4 40.68 14.10 2.66
CA GLN A 4 40.27 14.71 3.94
C GLN A 4 40.60 13.77 5.10
N ALA A 5 41.26 14.34 6.06
CA ALA A 5 41.79 13.74 7.26
C ALA A 5 40.69 13.43 8.30
N LYS A 6 40.89 12.27 8.91
CA LYS A 6 40.11 11.66 10.00
C LYS A 6 40.47 12.37 11.32
N ALA A 7 39.56 13.15 11.88
CA ALA A 7 39.72 13.74 13.23
C ALA A 7 39.29 12.69 14.28
N LYS A 8 40.26 12.33 15.10
CA LYS A 8 40.19 11.46 16.27
C LYS A 8 39.94 12.36 17.50
N SER A 9 38.77 12.21 18.14
CA SER A 9 38.46 12.89 19.40
C SER A 9 38.99 12.11 20.60
N PRO A 10 39.69 12.75 21.55
CA PRO A 10 40.18 12.08 22.75
C PRO A 10 39.13 12.09 23.85
N ASN A 11 39.02 10.94 24.53
CA ASN A 11 38.25 10.69 25.73
C ASN A 11 39.00 11.20 26.96
N PRO A 12 38.44 12.05 27.81
CA PRO A 12 39.04 12.33 29.11
C PRO A 12 38.51 11.36 30.17
N ALA A 13 39.43 10.58 30.72
CA ALA A 13 39.27 9.87 31.95
C ALA A 13 39.10 10.87 33.12
N GLY A 14 38.00 10.75 33.84
CA GLY A 14 37.73 11.50 35.07
C GLY A 14 37.82 10.56 36.25
N GLU A 15 38.84 10.76 37.02
CA GLU A 15 39.17 10.07 38.27
C GLU A 15 38.10 10.20 39.36
N GLY A 16 38.11 9.19 40.22
CA GLY A 16 37.21 9.02 41.35
C GLY A 16 37.28 10.11 42.41
N ALA A 17 36.11 10.40 42.93
CA ALA A 17 35.93 10.99 44.24
C ALA A 17 35.15 10.03 45.12
N LYS A 18 35.84 9.35 46.00
CA LYS A 18 35.27 8.70 47.18
C LYS A 18 34.67 9.77 48.09
N SER A 19 33.36 9.70 48.29
CA SER A 19 32.68 10.43 49.38
C SER A 19 32.61 9.50 50.59
N PRO A 20 33.10 9.93 51.76
CA PRO A 20 32.97 9.17 52.99
C PRO A 20 31.68 9.52 53.71
N GLY A 21 31.03 8.50 54.28
CA GLY A 21 30.12 8.64 55.39
C GLY A 21 28.68 9.03 55.04
N SER A 22 27.89 8.03 54.79
CA SER A 22 26.44 8.14 54.98
C SER A 22 26.07 7.19 56.15
N ASP A 23 25.81 7.85 57.28
CA ASP A 23 25.27 7.20 58.45
C ASP A 23 24.04 6.40 58.11
N ALA A 24 23.94 5.23 58.68
CA ALA A 24 22.82 4.30 58.55
C ALA A 24 21.51 5.01 58.95
N LEU A 25 20.74 5.41 57.94
CA LEU A 25 19.31 5.64 58.13
C LEU A 25 18.65 4.28 58.39
N PRO A 26 17.81 4.18 59.45
CA PRO A 26 17.09 2.94 59.73
C PRO A 26 16.22 2.59 58.55
N ASP A 27 16.24 1.31 58.25
CA ASP A 27 15.47 0.59 57.27
C ASP A 27 13.97 0.68 57.58
N LEU A 28 13.38 1.84 57.28
CA LEU A 28 11.94 2.13 57.41
C LEU A 28 11.20 2.02 56.10
N LEU A 29 11.82 1.45 55.05
CA LEU A 29 11.23 1.31 53.72
C LEU A 29 10.91 -0.14 53.35
N ASP A 30 10.89 -1.04 54.30
CA ASP A 30 10.24 -2.36 54.12
C ASP A 30 8.76 -2.26 54.51
N VAL A 31 8.09 -1.20 54.05
CA VAL A 31 6.66 -1.23 53.86
C VAL A 31 6.49 -1.94 52.52
N ASP A 32 6.10 -3.21 52.63
CA ASP A 32 5.45 -3.92 51.53
C ASP A 32 4.37 -3.01 50.97
N ASP A 33 4.77 -2.16 50.04
CA ASP A 33 3.87 -1.29 49.31
C ASP A 33 3.10 -2.19 48.34
N GLU A 34 2.31 -3.14 48.91
CA GLU A 34 1.16 -3.74 48.21
C GLU A 34 0.13 -2.64 47.95
N ARG A 35 0.58 -1.55 47.31
CA ARG A 35 -0.36 -0.65 46.67
C ARG A 35 -0.93 -1.43 45.51
N PRO A 36 -2.22 -1.77 45.58
CA PRO A 36 -2.84 -2.43 44.44
C PRO A 36 -2.56 -1.56 43.24
N SER A 37 -1.94 -2.15 42.25
CA SER A 37 -1.73 -1.48 40.94
C SER A 37 -3.06 -0.84 40.56
N ILE A 38 -3.03 0.38 40.01
CA ILE A 38 -4.24 1.09 39.56
C ILE A 38 -5.14 0.21 38.65
N THR A 39 -4.55 -0.85 38.10
CA THR A 39 -5.24 -1.90 37.36
C THR A 39 -6.05 -2.86 38.21
N GLU A 40 -5.86 -2.93 39.57
CA GLU A 40 -6.58 -3.84 40.44
C GLU A 40 -7.74 -3.18 41.21
N VAL A 41 -7.89 -1.87 41.14
CA VAL A 41 -8.82 -1.07 41.94
C VAL A 41 -10.30 -1.39 41.74
N ASN A 42 -10.71 -2.15 40.73
CA ASN A 42 -12.13 -2.48 40.53
C ASN A 42 -12.45 -3.94 40.15
N GLY A 43 -11.54 -4.88 40.34
CA GLY A 43 -11.85 -6.28 40.03
C GLY A 43 -12.15 -6.59 38.55
N THR A 44 -12.17 -5.57 37.72
CA THR A 44 -12.29 -5.68 36.27
C THR A 44 -10.95 -5.27 35.68
N VAL A 45 -9.97 -6.15 35.81
CA VAL A 45 -8.77 -6.01 34.98
C VAL A 45 -9.25 -6.11 33.57
N ALA A 46 -9.33 -4.96 32.89
CA ALA A 46 -9.35 -4.95 31.44
C ALA A 46 -8.00 -5.54 31.03
N ARG A 47 -7.91 -6.86 30.93
CA ARG A 47 -6.82 -7.52 30.23
C ARG A 47 -6.88 -6.99 28.82
N PHE A 48 -6.09 -5.95 28.57
CA PHE A 48 -5.69 -5.63 27.21
C PHE A 48 -4.88 -6.83 26.77
N ASP A 49 -5.59 -7.79 26.23
CA ASP A 49 -4.97 -8.93 25.60
C ASP A 49 -4.32 -8.39 24.32
N MET A 50 -3.06 -7.98 24.45
CA MET A 50 -2.21 -7.61 23.32
C MET A 50 -1.81 -8.82 22.49
N SER A 51 -2.42 -9.97 22.72
CA SER A 51 -2.13 -11.23 22.03
C SER A 51 -2.48 -11.22 20.54
N PHE A 52 -3.06 -10.13 20.03
CA PHE A 52 -3.27 -9.95 18.60
C PHE A 52 -2.09 -9.23 17.91
N ALA A 53 -0.86 -9.46 18.36
CA ALA A 53 0.27 -9.30 17.47
C ALA A 53 0.33 -10.59 16.63
N PRO A 54 -0.06 -10.59 15.35
CA PRO A 54 0.05 -11.80 14.55
C PRO A 54 1.52 -12.21 14.53
N ASP A 55 1.82 -13.43 14.94
CA ASP A 55 3.18 -14.00 14.94
C ASP A 55 3.86 -13.96 13.57
N LYS A 56 3.10 -13.67 12.53
CA LYS A 56 3.57 -13.47 11.15
C LYS A 56 3.03 -12.16 10.60
N PRO A 57 3.85 -11.38 9.89
CA PRO A 57 3.40 -10.18 9.23
C PRO A 57 2.31 -10.55 8.20
N MET A 58 1.07 -10.30 8.57
CA MET A 58 -0.07 -10.52 7.69
C MET A 58 -0.02 -9.50 6.56
N ARG A 59 0.01 -9.98 5.33
CA ARG A 59 -0.07 -9.13 4.13
C ARG A 59 -0.89 -9.83 3.07
N GLU A 60 -2.13 -9.41 2.91
CA GLU A 60 -2.99 -9.89 1.83
C GLU A 60 -3.25 -8.78 0.81
N VAL A 61 -3.17 -9.14 -0.46
CA VAL A 61 -3.31 -8.21 -1.59
C VAL A 61 -4.56 -8.57 -2.38
N PHE A 62 -5.50 -7.65 -2.46
CA PHE A 62 -6.72 -7.76 -3.24
C PHE A 62 -6.63 -6.87 -4.47
N ILE A 63 -6.73 -7.47 -5.64
CA ILE A 63 -6.59 -6.79 -6.92
C ILE A 63 -7.95 -6.33 -7.45
N ALA A 64 -7.95 -5.31 -8.31
CA ALA A 64 -9.16 -4.81 -8.94
C ALA A 64 -9.86 -5.89 -9.79
N PRO A 65 -11.21 -5.86 -9.93
CA PRO A 65 -11.97 -6.84 -10.69
C PRO A 65 -11.59 -6.78 -12.18
N PHE A 66 -11.76 -7.90 -12.87
CA PHE A 66 -11.44 -8.01 -14.31
C PHE A 66 -12.18 -6.96 -15.15
N LYS A 67 -13.44 -6.68 -14.83
CA LYS A 67 -14.24 -5.65 -15.52
C LYS A 67 -13.58 -4.28 -15.52
N ALA A 68 -12.91 -3.90 -14.42
CA ALA A 68 -12.20 -2.63 -14.32
C ALA A 68 -10.88 -2.63 -15.12
N ARG A 69 -10.31 -3.82 -15.41
CA ARG A 69 -9.07 -4.00 -16.17
C ARG A 69 -9.31 -4.23 -17.66
N ALA A 70 -10.49 -4.71 -18.04
CA ALA A 70 -10.83 -5.06 -19.41
C ALA A 70 -10.54 -3.92 -20.43
N PRO A 71 -10.90 -2.65 -20.18
CA PRO A 71 -10.61 -1.57 -21.15
C PRO A 71 -9.12 -1.38 -21.41
N SER A 72 -8.27 -1.50 -20.38
CA SER A 72 -6.82 -1.36 -20.55
C SER A 72 -6.20 -2.54 -21.29
N LEU A 73 -6.73 -3.74 -21.09
CA LEU A 73 -6.32 -4.93 -21.83
C LEU A 73 -6.76 -4.86 -23.30
N ALA A 74 -7.98 -4.38 -23.56
CA ALA A 74 -8.46 -4.16 -24.92
C ALA A 74 -7.61 -3.13 -25.66
N TYR A 75 -7.22 -2.04 -24.97
CA TYR A 75 -6.32 -1.03 -25.52
C TYR A 75 -4.93 -1.61 -25.82
N LEU A 76 -4.39 -2.44 -24.94
CA LEU A 76 -3.12 -3.12 -25.17
C LEU A 76 -3.19 -4.08 -26.36
N ALA A 77 -4.26 -4.88 -26.45
CA ALA A 77 -4.47 -5.78 -27.58
C ALA A 77 -4.58 -5.01 -28.91
N PHE A 78 -5.30 -3.89 -28.91
CA PHE A 78 -5.39 -3.00 -30.08
C PHE A 78 -4.01 -2.44 -30.47
N ALA A 79 -3.22 -1.93 -29.50
CA ALA A 79 -1.89 -1.41 -29.77
C ALA A 79 -0.96 -2.49 -30.37
N LEU A 80 -1.00 -3.71 -29.83
CA LEU A 80 -0.24 -4.84 -30.35
C LEU A 80 -0.69 -5.23 -31.78
N ALA A 81 -1.98 -5.18 -32.07
CA ALA A 81 -2.50 -5.42 -33.41
C ALA A 81 -1.98 -4.36 -34.40
N VAL A 82 -1.94 -3.09 -34.01
CA VAL A 82 -1.37 -2.01 -34.84
C VAL A 82 0.11 -2.26 -35.11
N VAL A 83 0.89 -2.64 -34.06
CA VAL A 83 2.31 -2.99 -34.25
C VAL A 83 2.47 -4.16 -35.20
N ALA A 84 1.67 -5.21 -35.06
CA ALA A 84 1.72 -6.37 -35.94
C ALA A 84 1.46 -6.00 -37.41
N VAL A 85 0.48 -5.11 -37.65
CA VAL A 85 0.19 -4.60 -39.03
C VAL A 85 1.37 -3.78 -39.55
N VAL A 86 1.95 -2.87 -38.75
CA VAL A 86 3.11 -2.06 -39.15
C VAL A 86 4.32 -2.95 -39.44
N VAL A 87 4.65 -3.90 -38.54
CA VAL A 87 5.77 -4.85 -38.73
C VAL A 87 5.57 -5.69 -39.99
N THR A 88 4.35 -6.20 -40.21
CA THR A 88 4.03 -6.96 -41.43
C THR A 88 4.17 -6.12 -42.69
N ALA A 89 3.79 -4.84 -42.64
CA ALA A 89 3.96 -3.92 -43.76
C ALA A 89 5.44 -3.69 -44.08
N TYR A 90 6.28 -3.48 -43.10
CA TYR A 90 7.72 -3.23 -43.33
C TYR A 90 8.50 -4.49 -43.71
N ASN A 91 8.08 -5.67 -43.31
CA ASN A 91 8.72 -6.95 -43.70
C ASN A 91 8.13 -7.57 -44.96
N GLY A 92 7.02 -7.04 -45.43
CA GLY A 92 6.35 -7.50 -46.64
C GLY A 92 7.04 -7.02 -47.97
N SER A 93 6.63 -7.60 -49.06
CA SER A 93 7.11 -7.15 -50.37
C SER A 93 6.56 -5.76 -50.73
N SER A 94 7.35 -4.92 -51.43
CA SER A 94 6.99 -3.57 -51.84
C SER A 94 5.74 -3.47 -52.74
N ASN A 95 5.26 -4.61 -53.28
CA ASN A 95 4.05 -4.69 -54.08
C ASN A 95 2.76 -4.90 -53.29
N THR A 96 2.82 -4.99 -51.98
CA THR A 96 1.61 -5.20 -51.15
C THR A 96 0.88 -3.89 -50.91
N ARG A 97 -0.47 -3.92 -50.90
CA ARG A 97 -1.30 -2.75 -50.60
C ARG A 97 -0.96 -2.14 -49.23
N LEU A 98 -0.57 -2.97 -48.27
CA LEU A 98 -0.15 -2.53 -46.94
C LEU A 98 1.15 -1.72 -46.97
N TRP A 99 2.13 -2.13 -47.80
CA TRP A 99 3.36 -1.38 -48.02
C TRP A 99 3.07 0.02 -48.54
N VAL A 100 2.32 0.11 -49.65
CA VAL A 100 1.97 1.39 -50.28
C VAL A 100 1.25 2.31 -49.30
N TRP A 101 0.30 1.75 -48.54
CA TRP A 101 -0.52 2.56 -47.65
C TRP A 101 0.25 3.03 -46.41
N ILE A 102 1.10 2.18 -45.80
CA ILE A 102 1.83 2.48 -44.57
C ILE A 102 3.19 3.11 -44.87
N VAL A 103 4.00 2.52 -45.72
CA VAL A 103 5.39 2.95 -45.92
C VAL A 103 5.50 4.11 -46.91
N GLU A 104 4.83 4.03 -48.06
CA GLU A 104 4.81 5.15 -49.05
C GLU A 104 3.97 6.32 -48.51
N GLY A 105 2.84 6.02 -47.86
CA GLY A 105 2.00 7.06 -47.25
C GLY A 105 2.68 7.81 -46.10
N ASP A 106 3.72 7.26 -45.49
CA ASP A 106 4.49 7.92 -44.42
C ASP A 106 5.44 9.01 -44.93
N ARG A 107 5.82 8.99 -46.23
CA ARG A 107 6.79 9.95 -46.78
C ARG A 107 6.36 11.42 -46.69
N GLY A 108 5.05 11.67 -46.58
CA GLY A 108 4.49 13.02 -46.44
C GLY A 108 4.01 13.37 -45.03
N ARG A 109 4.18 12.48 -44.05
CA ARG A 109 3.69 12.69 -42.69
C ARG A 109 4.80 13.16 -41.75
N PRO A 110 4.54 14.10 -40.83
CA PRO A 110 5.52 14.56 -39.86
C PRO A 110 5.93 13.47 -38.86
N ILE A 111 5.05 12.51 -38.62
CA ILE A 111 5.30 11.34 -37.72
C ILE A 111 4.93 10.09 -38.49
N GLY A 112 5.89 9.21 -38.72
CA GLY A 112 5.68 7.95 -39.41
C GLY A 112 4.90 6.92 -38.57
N ALA A 113 4.38 5.88 -39.26
CA ALA A 113 3.60 4.81 -38.61
C ALA A 113 4.42 4.03 -37.57
N GLN A 114 5.72 3.89 -37.81
CA GLN A 114 6.60 3.16 -36.87
C GLN A 114 6.74 3.88 -35.53
N PRO A 115 7.17 5.14 -35.39
CA PRO A 115 7.24 5.81 -34.12
C PRO A 115 5.87 5.98 -33.48
N LEU A 116 4.79 6.17 -34.27
CA LEU A 116 3.43 6.24 -33.72
C LEU A 116 2.99 4.93 -33.10
N SER A 117 3.29 3.78 -33.72
CA SER A 117 2.97 2.46 -33.19
C SER A 117 3.74 2.15 -31.90
N ILE A 118 5.00 2.57 -31.81
CA ILE A 118 5.81 2.45 -30.59
C ILE A 118 5.19 3.30 -29.46
N LEU A 119 4.86 4.57 -29.74
CA LEU A 119 4.27 5.46 -28.76
C LEU A 119 2.92 4.91 -28.24
N LEU A 120 2.09 4.40 -29.16
CA LEU A 120 0.81 3.76 -28.82
C LEU A 120 1.02 2.57 -27.90
N THR A 121 2.01 1.73 -28.21
CA THR A 121 2.32 0.53 -27.41
C THR A 121 2.83 0.88 -26.00
N VAL A 122 3.73 1.85 -25.91
CA VAL A 122 4.24 2.33 -24.61
C VAL A 122 3.09 2.92 -23.77
N SER A 123 2.20 3.69 -24.38
CA SER A 123 1.01 4.24 -23.74
C SER A 123 0.06 3.12 -23.25
N ALA A 124 -0.20 2.14 -24.11
CA ALA A 124 -1.06 1.00 -23.76
C ALA A 124 -0.46 0.14 -22.66
N LEU A 125 0.84 -0.11 -22.68
CA LEU A 125 1.55 -0.82 -21.64
C LEU A 125 1.48 -0.06 -20.32
N GLY A 126 1.70 1.25 -20.33
CA GLY A 126 1.57 2.10 -19.16
C GLY A 126 0.16 2.04 -18.54
N THR A 127 -0.90 2.06 -19.37
CA THR A 127 -2.29 1.93 -18.88
C THR A 127 -2.60 0.54 -18.35
N ALA A 128 -2.05 -0.52 -18.94
CA ALA A 128 -2.20 -1.88 -18.46
C ALA A 128 -1.53 -2.06 -17.08
N ILE A 129 -0.27 -1.65 -16.94
CA ILE A 129 0.45 -1.68 -15.65
C ILE A 129 -0.33 -0.89 -14.59
N ARG A 130 -0.79 0.30 -14.94
CA ARG A 130 -1.60 1.14 -14.07
C ARG A 130 -2.85 0.42 -13.57
N SER A 131 -3.56 -0.28 -14.44
CA SER A 131 -4.78 -1.01 -14.07
C SER A 131 -4.50 -2.18 -13.13
N TRP A 132 -3.33 -2.80 -13.21
CA TRP A 132 -2.92 -3.90 -12.35
C TRP A 132 -2.45 -3.45 -10.97
N MET A 133 -1.98 -2.22 -10.85
CA MET A 133 -1.54 -1.66 -9.57
C MET A 133 -2.69 -1.24 -8.66
N ARG A 134 -3.94 -1.17 -9.17
CA ARG A 134 -5.12 -0.84 -8.37
C ARG A 134 -5.50 -2.00 -7.46
N GLY A 135 -5.79 -1.69 -6.19
CA GLY A 135 -6.24 -2.70 -5.25
C GLY A 135 -6.18 -2.26 -3.81
N VAL A 136 -6.48 -3.20 -2.93
CA VAL A 136 -6.43 -3.05 -1.47
C VAL A 136 -5.38 -4.00 -0.92
N VAL A 137 -4.56 -3.52 -0.02
CA VAL A 137 -3.59 -4.33 0.72
C VAL A 137 -3.95 -4.24 2.19
N VAL A 138 -4.24 -5.38 2.80
CA VAL A 138 -4.49 -5.50 4.23
C VAL A 138 -3.21 -6.01 4.88
N THR A 139 -2.73 -5.27 5.88
CA THR A 139 -1.52 -5.60 6.62
C THR A 139 -1.82 -5.70 8.12
N SER A 140 -0.88 -6.25 8.87
CA SER A 140 -0.95 -6.23 10.34
C SER A 140 -1.02 -4.80 10.90
N GLU A 141 -0.48 -3.80 10.21
CA GLU A 141 -0.42 -2.40 10.67
C GLU A 141 -1.66 -1.59 10.27
N GLY A 142 -2.31 -1.95 9.15
CA GLY A 142 -3.45 -1.19 8.64
C GLY A 142 -3.91 -1.63 7.27
N VAL A 143 -4.74 -0.80 6.67
CA VAL A 143 -5.30 -0.98 5.33
C VAL A 143 -4.67 0.05 4.39
N GLN A 144 -4.21 -0.40 3.24
CA GLN A 144 -3.65 0.47 2.20
C GLN A 144 -4.48 0.33 0.93
N THR A 145 -4.85 1.44 0.32
CA THR A 145 -5.41 1.45 -1.03
C THR A 145 -4.40 2.02 -2.00
N ARG A 146 -4.33 1.37 -3.15
CA ARG A 146 -3.50 1.81 -4.25
C ARG A 146 -4.42 2.33 -5.35
N GLU A 147 -4.39 3.63 -5.53
CA GLU A 147 -5.09 4.32 -6.60
C GLU A 147 -4.06 4.93 -7.56
N VAL A 148 -4.44 5.09 -8.79
CA VAL A 148 -3.56 5.76 -9.75
C VAL A 148 -4.25 7.01 -10.25
N LEU A 149 -3.63 8.16 -10.01
CA LEU A 149 -4.12 9.46 -10.47
C LEU A 149 -4.11 9.57 -12.00
N LEU A 150 -4.77 10.62 -12.50
CA LEU A 150 -4.96 10.88 -13.94
C LEU A 150 -3.64 10.89 -14.73
N LEU A 151 -2.56 11.36 -14.12
CA LEU A 151 -1.21 11.44 -14.72
C LEU A 151 -0.36 10.17 -14.56
N GLY A 152 -0.94 9.05 -14.13
CA GLY A 152 -0.18 7.80 -13.97
C GLY A 152 0.61 7.70 -12.68
N LEU A 153 0.57 8.71 -11.81
CA LEU A 153 1.24 8.68 -10.51
C LEU A 153 0.50 7.76 -9.55
N PRO A 154 1.17 6.79 -8.93
CA PRO A 154 0.55 5.94 -7.92
C PRO A 154 0.28 6.78 -6.67
N ARG A 155 -0.96 6.82 -6.24
CA ARG A 155 -1.36 7.36 -4.94
C ARG A 155 -1.64 6.21 -4.00
N ILE A 156 -0.84 6.11 -2.95
CA ILE A 156 -1.05 5.15 -1.89
C ILE A 156 -1.68 5.91 -0.73
N LYS A 157 -2.90 5.51 -0.35
CA LYS A 157 -3.52 5.94 0.88
C LYS A 157 -3.37 4.79 1.88
N SER A 158 -2.88 5.08 3.06
CA SER A 158 -2.73 4.10 4.14
C SER A 158 -3.42 4.60 5.40
N TRP A 159 -4.15 3.71 6.05
CA TRP A 159 -4.79 3.95 7.34
C TRP A 159 -4.32 2.89 8.31
N ALA A 160 -3.68 3.33 9.38
CA ALA A 160 -3.34 2.43 10.48
C ALA A 160 -4.63 1.97 11.19
N TRP A 161 -4.62 0.77 11.74
CA TRP A 161 -5.78 0.27 12.49
C TRP A 161 -6.19 1.19 13.64
N ALA A 162 -5.25 1.92 14.24
CA ALA A 162 -5.54 2.93 15.26
C ALA A 162 -6.41 4.10 14.73
N GLN A 163 -6.31 4.41 13.43
CA GLN A 163 -7.06 5.49 12.78
C GLN A 163 -8.46 5.06 12.36
N ILE A 164 -8.74 3.77 12.32
CA ILE A 164 -10.03 3.21 11.94
C ILE A 164 -10.85 3.03 13.21
N ASP A 165 -12.00 3.69 13.27
CA ASP A 165 -12.95 3.57 14.38
C ASP A 165 -13.93 2.43 14.14
N ARG A 166 -14.54 2.40 12.96
CA ARG A 166 -15.57 1.44 12.59
C ARG A 166 -15.39 0.93 11.17
N LEU A 167 -15.77 -0.31 10.96
CA LEU A 167 -15.88 -0.92 9.64
C LEU A 167 -17.36 -1.00 9.24
N ILE A 168 -17.70 -0.49 8.06
CA ILE A 168 -19.05 -0.55 7.51
C ILE A 168 -18.99 -1.44 6.27
N VAL A 169 -19.68 -2.56 6.32
CA VAL A 169 -19.79 -3.52 5.20
C VAL A 169 -21.16 -3.37 4.58
N ASP A 170 -21.18 -3.03 3.29
CA ASP A 170 -22.38 -2.90 2.47
C ASP A 170 -22.30 -3.94 1.32
N GLU A 171 -23.43 -4.25 0.69
CA GLU A 171 -23.48 -5.10 -0.51
C GLU A 171 -22.58 -4.59 -1.65
N ARG A 172 -22.35 -3.26 -1.69
CA ARG A 172 -21.56 -2.58 -2.72
C ARG A 172 -20.08 -2.44 -2.38
N GLY A 173 -19.64 -2.90 -1.20
CA GLY A 173 -18.25 -2.81 -0.78
C GLY A 173 -18.06 -2.47 0.70
N VAL A 174 -16.86 -2.09 1.05
CA VAL A 174 -16.47 -1.80 2.43
C VAL A 174 -16.10 -0.33 2.55
N MET A 175 -16.61 0.32 3.60
CA MET A 175 -16.23 1.68 4.01
C MET A 175 -15.54 1.63 5.37
N LEU A 176 -14.52 2.45 5.51
CA LEU A 176 -13.81 2.69 6.76
C LEU A 176 -14.32 4.01 7.34
N GLU A 177 -14.78 3.99 8.56
CA GLU A 177 -15.00 5.18 9.36
C GLU A 177 -13.74 5.45 10.16
N LEU A 178 -13.19 6.64 9.97
CA LEU A 178 -11.97 7.06 10.65
C LEU A 178 -12.32 7.81 11.94
N TRP A 179 -11.38 7.83 12.88
CA TRP A 179 -11.53 8.50 14.18
C TRP A 179 -11.86 10.01 14.08
N ASP A 180 -11.58 10.65 12.94
CA ASP A 180 -11.90 12.05 12.66
C ASP A 180 -13.30 12.23 12.04
N GLY A 181 -14.10 11.16 11.97
CA GLY A 181 -15.46 11.15 11.41
C GLY A 181 -15.52 11.10 9.89
N ARG A 182 -14.39 10.99 9.20
CA ARG A 182 -14.36 10.81 7.74
C ARG A 182 -14.66 9.37 7.35
N TYR A 183 -15.36 9.24 6.23
CA TYR A 183 -15.65 7.95 5.61
C TYR A 183 -14.79 7.76 4.37
N GLU A 184 -14.06 6.67 4.31
CA GLU A 184 -13.27 6.31 3.14
C GLU A 184 -13.78 4.98 2.58
N ARG A 185 -14.25 5.03 1.33
CA ARG A 185 -14.70 3.82 0.64
C ARG A 185 -13.51 3.10 0.03
N LEU A 186 -13.42 1.80 0.28
CA LEU A 186 -12.43 0.96 -0.36
C LEU A 186 -12.79 0.74 -1.84
N PRO A 187 -11.79 0.68 -2.72
CA PRO A 187 -12.03 0.38 -4.13
C PRO A 187 -12.56 -1.03 -4.32
N ASP A 188 -13.35 -1.23 -5.37
CA ASP A 188 -13.88 -2.53 -5.72
C ASP A 188 -12.74 -3.51 -6.03
N VAL A 189 -12.84 -4.72 -5.49
CA VAL A 189 -11.86 -5.81 -5.65
C VAL A 189 -12.49 -7.01 -6.34
N ALA A 190 -11.65 -7.92 -6.83
CA ALA A 190 -12.11 -9.12 -7.51
C ALA A 190 -12.87 -10.10 -6.58
N GLU A 191 -12.46 -10.12 -5.31
CA GLU A 191 -13.02 -11.02 -4.30
C GLU A 191 -13.58 -10.21 -3.12
N PRO A 192 -14.73 -9.51 -3.29
CA PRO A 192 -15.24 -8.60 -2.26
C PRO A 192 -15.65 -9.34 -0.97
N ALA A 193 -16.23 -10.53 -1.09
CA ALA A 193 -16.65 -11.33 0.05
C ALA A 193 -15.45 -11.80 0.91
N ARG A 194 -14.33 -12.14 0.27
CA ARG A 194 -13.10 -12.51 0.98
C ARG A 194 -12.47 -11.30 1.68
N LEU A 195 -12.45 -10.15 0.99
CA LEU A 195 -11.96 -8.91 1.59
C LEU A 195 -12.78 -8.51 2.82
N SER A 196 -14.12 -8.52 2.70
CA SER A 196 -15.00 -8.16 3.82
C SER A 196 -14.84 -9.11 5.00
N ALA A 197 -14.81 -10.43 4.77
CA ALA A 197 -14.62 -11.42 5.80
C ALA A 197 -13.26 -11.24 6.53
N LEU A 198 -12.19 -11.01 5.78
CA LEU A 198 -10.87 -10.75 6.35
C LEU A 198 -10.84 -9.48 7.19
N LEU A 199 -11.39 -8.38 6.64
CA LEU A 199 -11.44 -7.10 7.36
C LEU A 199 -12.28 -7.21 8.64
N GLU A 200 -13.42 -7.90 8.60
CA GLU A 200 -14.24 -8.17 9.78
C GLU A 200 -13.48 -8.98 10.84
N GLN A 201 -12.82 -10.06 10.42
CA GLN A 201 -12.03 -10.89 11.33
C GLN A 201 -10.94 -10.07 12.03
N VAL A 202 -10.20 -9.25 11.27
CA VAL A 202 -9.13 -8.43 11.81
C VAL A 202 -9.68 -7.29 12.68
N ALA A 203 -10.78 -6.65 12.27
CA ALA A 203 -11.42 -5.58 13.03
C ALA A 203 -11.95 -6.09 14.38
N LEU A 204 -12.66 -7.22 14.39
CA LEU A 204 -13.18 -7.86 15.61
C LEU A 204 -12.05 -8.28 16.54
N GLY A 205 -10.98 -8.88 16.01
CA GLY A 205 -9.81 -9.24 16.80
C GLY A 205 -9.09 -8.04 17.44
N ARG A 206 -9.33 -6.84 16.92
CA ARG A 206 -8.80 -5.57 17.45
C ARG A 206 -9.81 -4.76 18.25
N GLY A 207 -10.98 -5.33 18.55
CA GLY A 207 -12.04 -4.66 19.30
C GLY A 207 -12.71 -3.51 18.54
N LYS A 208 -12.61 -3.46 17.20
CA LYS A 208 -13.26 -2.45 16.37
C LYS A 208 -14.70 -2.83 16.08
N GLN A 209 -15.58 -1.83 15.99
CA GLN A 209 -16.97 -2.06 15.65
C GLN A 209 -17.13 -2.41 14.17
N VAL A 210 -18.00 -3.37 13.89
CA VAL A 210 -18.38 -3.76 12.53
C VAL A 210 -19.88 -3.58 12.37
N THR A 211 -20.28 -2.76 11.40
CA THR A 211 -21.69 -2.52 11.05
C THR A 211 -21.95 -3.09 9.66
N ARG A 212 -22.94 -3.96 9.53
CA ARG A 212 -23.40 -4.47 8.24
C ARG A 212 -24.66 -3.70 7.83
N LEU A 213 -24.60 -3.07 6.67
CA LEU A 213 -25.78 -2.49 6.02
C LEU A 213 -26.38 -3.56 5.09
N ARG A 214 -27.70 -3.75 5.23
CA ARG A 214 -28.48 -4.67 4.39
C ARG A 214 -29.23 -3.87 3.34
#